data_18a1f5c9314445d69061497f40c21e40
#
_entry.id   18a1f5c9314445d69061497f40c21e40
#
_cell.length_a   1.000
_cell.length_b   1.000
_cell.length_c   1.000
_cell.angle_alpha   90.00
_cell.angle_beta   90.00
_cell.angle_gamma   90.00
#
_symmetry.space_group_name_H-M   'P 1'
#
loop_
_entity.id
_entity.type
_entity.pdbx_description
1 polymer ?
#
loop_
_entity_poly.entity_id
_entity_poly.type
_entity_poly.pdbx_seq_one_letter_code
_entity_poly.pdbx_strand_id
1 'polypeptide(L)'
;FDGHTLAVISAINGQSPDIAMGVDKSFEAKHGDTDSYDIGAGDQGMMFGYACDETPECMPLSISLAHKLTRRLTEVRKSRHLGYLRPDGKSQVTVEYDENGKPVRIDTIVISTQHDPDIDMEHLRRDVIENVIRPVIPAELVDAETRIFVNPTGRFVIGGPQGDSGLTGRKIIVDTYGGVGRH
;
A
#
# COMPACT_ATOMS: atom_id res chain seq x y z
N PHE A 1 -16.72 6.22 8.47
CA PHE A 1 -17.10 7.01 9.65
C PHE A 1 -16.81 8.48 9.39
N ASP A 2 -17.45 9.35 10.15
CA ASP A 2 -17.37 10.80 9.98
C ASP A 2 -16.57 11.42 11.16
N GLY A 3 -15.65 12.33 10.86
CA GLY A 3 -14.87 13.04 11.87
C GLY A 3 -15.70 13.87 12.85
N HIS A 4 -16.90 14.29 12.45
CA HIS A 4 -17.83 15.02 13.33
C HIS A 4 -18.54 14.14 14.36
N THR A 5 -18.57 12.83 14.13
CA THR A 5 -19.21 11.86 15.04
C THR A 5 -18.20 10.97 15.76
N LEU A 6 -16.89 11.20 15.52
CA LEU A 6 -15.80 10.45 16.13
C LEU A 6 -15.53 10.96 17.55
N ALA A 7 -15.51 10.04 18.50
CA ALA A 7 -14.95 10.29 19.83
C ALA A 7 -13.55 9.67 19.94
N VAL A 8 -12.59 10.40 20.52
CA VAL A 8 -11.24 9.90 20.78
C VAL A 8 -11.02 9.86 22.29
N ILE A 9 -10.76 8.68 22.81
CA ILE A 9 -10.37 8.46 24.20
C ILE A 9 -8.94 7.93 24.20
N SER A 10 -8.07 8.56 24.97
CA SER A 10 -6.64 8.19 25.08
C SER A 10 -6.33 7.73 26.50
N ALA A 11 -5.60 6.62 26.60
CA ALA A 11 -5.08 6.07 27.85
C ALA A 11 -3.60 5.68 27.63
N ILE A 12 -2.79 6.68 27.27
CA ILE A 12 -1.36 6.49 27.01
C ILE A 12 -0.61 6.75 28.35
N ASN A 13 0.14 5.76 28.80
CA ASN A 13 0.99 5.85 29.97
C ASN A 13 2.46 6.00 29.55
N GLY A 14 3.28 6.54 30.45
CA GLY A 14 4.72 6.61 30.26
C GLY A 14 5.34 5.21 30.18
N GLN A 15 6.39 5.08 29.37
CA GLN A 15 7.19 3.85 29.30
C GLN A 15 7.90 3.59 30.65
N SER A 16 8.10 2.31 30.99
CA SER A 16 8.94 1.91 32.11
C SER A 16 10.33 2.57 32.04
N PRO A 17 10.83 3.23 33.11
CA PRO A 17 12.16 3.79 33.09
C PRO A 17 13.26 2.77 32.82
N ASP A 18 13.08 1.52 33.25
CA ASP A 18 14.03 0.43 33.00
C ASP A 18 14.11 0.05 31.53
N ILE A 19 12.97 0.01 30.86
CA ILE A 19 12.90 -0.21 29.39
C ILE A 19 13.48 0.99 28.66
N ALA A 20 13.12 2.22 29.03
CA ALA A 20 13.62 3.45 28.45
C ALA A 20 15.15 3.53 28.44
N MET A 21 15.81 3.12 29.53
CA MET A 21 17.27 3.01 29.60
C MET A 21 17.87 2.10 28.49
N GLY A 22 17.13 1.06 28.09
CA GLY A 22 17.53 0.17 27.00
C GLY A 22 17.34 0.78 25.62
N VAL A 23 16.24 1.51 25.42
CA VAL A 23 15.72 1.92 24.11
C VAL A 23 16.14 3.33 23.71
N ASP A 24 16.19 4.29 24.66
CA ASP A 24 16.35 5.72 24.36
C ASP A 24 17.70 6.10 23.76
N LYS A 25 18.72 5.26 23.96
CA LYS A 25 20.06 5.47 23.40
C LYS A 25 20.60 4.18 22.82
N SER A 26 21.24 4.26 21.66
CA SER A 26 21.99 3.16 21.08
C SER A 26 23.16 2.74 22.00
N PHE A 27 23.67 1.54 21.77
CA PHE A 27 24.83 1.03 22.53
C PHE A 27 26.04 1.97 22.38
N GLU A 28 26.34 2.43 21.18
CA GLU A 28 27.44 3.34 20.84
C GLU A 28 27.28 4.69 21.56
N ALA A 29 26.07 5.25 21.55
CA ALA A 29 25.77 6.51 22.24
C ALA A 29 25.89 6.42 23.76
N LYS A 30 25.67 5.24 24.35
CA LYS A 30 25.87 5.00 25.80
C LYS A 30 27.34 4.96 26.20
N HIS A 31 28.22 4.55 25.26
CA HIS A 31 29.65 4.38 25.51
C HIS A 31 30.51 5.54 25.01
N GLY A 32 29.87 6.60 24.48
CA GLY A 32 30.59 7.81 24.06
C GLY A 32 31.33 7.68 22.73
N ASP A 33 30.99 6.69 21.92
CA ASP A 33 31.70 6.31 20.70
C ASP A 33 31.02 6.90 19.44
N THR A 34 30.21 7.97 19.60
CA THR A 34 29.41 8.49 18.49
C THR A 34 29.76 9.92 18.10
N ASP A 35 30.06 10.13 16.85
CA ASP A 35 29.70 11.34 16.11
C ASP A 35 28.15 11.44 16.08
N SER A 36 27.63 12.67 16.09
CA SER A 36 26.19 13.00 16.19
C SER A 36 25.28 12.40 15.10
N TYR A 37 25.83 11.68 14.16
CA TYR A 37 25.14 11.02 13.02
C TYR A 37 25.06 9.49 13.13
N ASP A 38 25.74 8.87 14.11
CA ASP A 38 25.68 7.42 14.30
C ASP A 38 24.42 7.04 15.06
N ILE A 39 23.38 6.71 14.31
CA ILE A 39 22.10 6.24 14.82
C ILE A 39 22.14 4.71 14.86
N GLY A 40 22.66 4.16 15.95
CA GLY A 40 22.50 2.74 16.26
C GLY A 40 21.11 2.43 16.82
N ALA A 41 20.72 1.15 16.82
CA ALA A 41 19.47 0.72 17.45
C ALA A 41 19.61 0.66 18.98
N GLY A 42 18.61 1.17 19.69
CA GLY A 42 18.49 1.04 21.15
C GLY A 42 17.84 -0.28 21.59
N ASP A 43 17.28 -1.04 20.64
CA ASP A 43 16.64 -2.33 20.88
C ASP A 43 17.04 -3.33 19.81
N GLN A 44 16.73 -4.60 20.04
CA GLN A 44 16.98 -5.69 19.09
C GLN A 44 16.19 -5.48 17.80
N GLY A 45 16.73 -5.94 16.68
CA GLY A 45 16.05 -5.87 15.38
C GLY A 45 16.71 -6.76 14.36
N MET A 46 15.93 -7.13 13.35
CA MET A 46 16.40 -7.84 12.15
C MET A 46 15.76 -7.18 10.94
N MET A 47 16.56 -6.85 9.94
CA MET A 47 16.12 -6.20 8.71
C MET A 47 16.38 -7.11 7.52
N PHE A 48 15.44 -7.10 6.58
CA PHE A 48 15.58 -7.75 5.29
C PHE A 48 15.57 -6.70 4.19
N GLY A 49 16.44 -6.85 3.22
CA GLY A 49 16.49 -6.01 2.04
C GLY A 49 16.43 -6.86 0.77
N TYR A 50 15.76 -6.34 -0.25
CA TYR A 50 15.67 -6.94 -1.56
C TYR A 50 15.67 -5.84 -2.63
N ALA A 51 16.32 -6.10 -3.76
CA ALA A 51 16.29 -5.22 -4.91
C ALA A 51 16.33 -6.07 -6.19
N CYS A 52 15.66 -5.56 -7.23
CA CYS A 52 15.69 -6.12 -8.57
C CYS A 52 15.72 -4.99 -9.61
N ASP A 53 15.91 -5.32 -10.86
CA ASP A 53 16.01 -4.36 -11.98
C ASP A 53 14.70 -4.22 -12.79
N GLU A 54 13.59 -4.71 -12.26
CA GLU A 54 12.30 -4.68 -12.94
C GLU A 54 11.68 -3.28 -13.02
N THR A 55 12.07 -2.38 -12.11
CA THR A 55 11.57 -1.00 -12.06
C THR A 55 12.69 -0.01 -11.73
N PRO A 56 12.55 1.27 -12.10
CA PRO A 56 13.53 2.30 -11.74
C PRO A 56 13.74 2.46 -10.23
N GLU A 57 12.74 2.09 -9.44
CA GLU A 57 12.78 2.11 -7.98
C GLU A 57 13.48 0.87 -7.39
N CYS A 58 13.99 -0.02 -8.21
CA CYS A 58 14.59 -1.32 -7.83
C CYS A 58 13.63 -2.23 -7.05
N MET A 59 12.33 -2.06 -7.27
CA MET A 59 11.26 -2.84 -6.63
C MET A 59 10.66 -3.86 -7.61
N PRO A 60 10.13 -4.99 -7.12
CA PRO A 60 9.38 -5.91 -7.96
C PRO A 60 8.20 -5.23 -8.66
N LEU A 61 8.01 -5.55 -9.94
CA LEU A 61 7.03 -4.87 -10.80
C LEU A 61 5.61 -4.96 -10.24
N SER A 62 5.20 -6.13 -9.77
CA SER A 62 3.84 -6.37 -9.26
C SER A 62 3.47 -5.42 -8.11
N ILE A 63 4.31 -5.32 -7.08
CA ILE A 63 4.04 -4.44 -5.93
C ILE A 63 4.21 -2.96 -6.30
N SER A 64 5.18 -2.62 -7.15
CA SER A 64 5.36 -1.25 -7.63
C SER A 64 4.11 -0.75 -8.37
N LEU A 65 3.56 -1.55 -9.29
CA LEU A 65 2.33 -1.21 -10.00
C LEU A 65 1.12 -1.14 -9.06
N ALA A 66 0.99 -2.07 -8.11
CA ALA A 66 -0.07 -2.03 -7.11
C ALA A 66 -0.02 -0.74 -6.27
N HIS A 67 1.13 -0.32 -5.82
CA HIS A 67 1.31 0.95 -5.11
C HIS A 67 1.00 2.17 -5.99
N LYS A 68 1.43 2.16 -7.25
CA LYS A 68 1.12 3.25 -8.21
C LYS A 68 -0.39 3.37 -8.46
N LEU A 69 -1.12 2.25 -8.53
CA LEU A 69 -2.58 2.23 -8.67
C LEU A 69 -3.29 2.85 -7.45
N THR A 70 -2.91 2.48 -6.23
CA THR A 70 -3.51 3.06 -5.01
C THR A 70 -3.16 4.54 -4.83
N ARG A 71 -1.96 4.95 -5.21
CA ARG A 71 -1.58 6.37 -5.28
C ARG A 71 -2.47 7.11 -6.27
N ARG A 72 -2.67 6.56 -7.47
CA ARG A 72 -3.51 7.17 -8.50
C ARG A 72 -4.98 7.28 -8.07
N LEU A 73 -5.54 6.26 -7.42
CA LEU A 73 -6.86 6.34 -6.78
C LEU A 73 -6.96 7.53 -5.82
N THR A 74 -5.95 7.72 -4.99
CA THR A 74 -5.87 8.85 -4.05
C THR A 74 -5.81 10.20 -4.76
N GLU A 75 -5.04 10.31 -5.84
CA GLU A 75 -4.91 11.53 -6.64
C GLU A 75 -6.24 11.94 -7.27
N VAL A 76 -6.91 11.02 -7.99
CA VAL A 76 -8.19 11.32 -8.67
C VAL A 76 -9.31 11.64 -7.67
N ARG A 77 -9.28 11.03 -6.48
CA ARG A 77 -10.20 11.35 -5.40
C ARG A 77 -9.93 12.73 -4.80
N LYS A 78 -8.69 13.04 -4.42
CA LYS A 78 -8.32 14.31 -3.77
C LYS A 78 -8.46 15.51 -4.71
N SER A 79 -8.15 15.33 -5.99
CA SER A 79 -8.38 16.34 -7.02
C SER A 79 -9.86 16.56 -7.35
N ARG A 80 -10.76 15.73 -6.82
CA ARG A 80 -12.19 15.67 -7.15
C ARG A 80 -12.49 15.35 -8.61
N HIS A 81 -11.51 14.81 -9.34
CA HIS A 81 -11.74 14.33 -10.71
C HIS A 81 -12.77 13.19 -10.72
N LEU A 82 -12.65 12.25 -9.78
CA LEU A 82 -13.67 11.24 -9.45
C LEU A 82 -14.17 11.51 -8.02
N GLY A 83 -14.99 12.55 -7.86
CA GLY A 83 -15.40 13.08 -6.54
C GLY A 83 -16.27 12.16 -5.70
N TYR A 84 -16.84 11.12 -6.30
CA TYR A 84 -17.63 10.07 -5.63
C TYR A 84 -16.76 8.97 -5.01
N LEU A 85 -15.44 8.93 -5.25
CA LEU A 85 -14.55 7.99 -4.60
C LEU A 85 -14.34 8.34 -3.13
N ARG A 86 -14.25 7.32 -2.29
CA ARG A 86 -13.98 7.42 -0.86
C ARG A 86 -12.59 6.87 -0.52
N PRO A 87 -12.06 7.11 0.71
CA PRO A 87 -10.66 6.84 1.01
C PRO A 87 -10.20 5.39 0.97
N ASP A 88 -11.09 4.44 1.27
CA ASP A 88 -10.70 3.03 1.33
C ASP A 88 -10.54 2.45 -0.07
N GLY A 89 -9.43 1.76 -0.29
CA GLY A 89 -9.15 1.16 -1.58
C GLY A 89 -8.03 0.13 -1.51
N LYS A 90 -8.09 -0.83 -2.42
CA LYS A 90 -7.14 -1.94 -2.55
C LYS A 90 -6.79 -2.12 -4.02
N SER A 91 -5.57 -2.56 -4.28
CA SER A 91 -5.16 -2.98 -5.61
C SER A 91 -4.35 -4.28 -5.53
N GLN A 92 -4.46 -5.07 -6.58
CA GLN A 92 -3.63 -6.25 -6.79
C GLN A 92 -3.24 -6.29 -8.26
N VAL A 93 -1.98 -6.64 -8.53
CA VAL A 93 -1.46 -6.87 -9.87
C VAL A 93 -0.78 -8.21 -9.92
N THR A 94 -1.19 -9.05 -10.87
CA THR A 94 -0.56 -10.33 -11.16
C THR A 94 0.24 -10.19 -12.44
N VAL A 95 1.54 -10.43 -12.35
CA VAL A 95 2.49 -10.35 -13.47
C VAL A 95 2.91 -11.76 -13.85
N GLU A 96 2.93 -12.04 -15.13
CA GLU A 96 3.48 -13.26 -15.71
C GLU A 96 4.96 -13.04 -16.02
N TYR A 97 5.79 -14.03 -15.69
CA TYR A 97 7.23 -14.02 -15.90
C TYR A 97 7.64 -15.16 -16.82
N ASP A 98 8.67 -14.93 -17.61
CA ASP A 98 9.29 -15.98 -18.41
C ASP A 98 10.16 -16.91 -17.53
N GLU A 99 10.75 -17.93 -18.17
CA GLU A 99 11.63 -18.90 -17.51
C GLU A 99 12.92 -18.29 -16.94
N ASN A 100 13.28 -17.08 -17.38
CA ASN A 100 14.43 -16.31 -16.89
C ASN A 100 14.05 -15.34 -15.76
N GLY A 101 12.79 -15.32 -15.35
CA GLY A 101 12.28 -14.42 -14.33
C GLY A 101 12.07 -12.98 -14.81
N LYS A 102 11.93 -12.76 -16.13
CA LYS A 102 11.66 -11.45 -16.71
C LYS A 102 10.13 -11.24 -16.87
N PRO A 103 9.60 -10.08 -16.46
CA PRO A 103 8.18 -9.78 -16.65
C PRO A 103 7.82 -9.75 -18.15
N VAL A 104 6.77 -10.45 -18.55
CA VAL A 104 6.31 -10.52 -19.94
C VAL A 104 4.95 -9.90 -20.18
N ARG A 105 4.02 -10.05 -19.24
CA ARG A 105 2.67 -9.46 -19.33
C ARG A 105 2.00 -9.34 -17.97
N ILE A 106 0.95 -8.54 -17.92
CA ILE A 106 0.04 -8.49 -16.77
C ILE A 106 -1.12 -9.45 -17.03
N ASP A 107 -1.24 -10.45 -16.18
CA ASP A 107 -2.34 -11.41 -16.24
C ASP A 107 -3.64 -10.82 -15.66
N THR A 108 -3.56 -10.22 -14.48
CA THR A 108 -4.77 -9.76 -13.78
C THR A 108 -4.50 -8.46 -13.01
N ILE A 109 -5.47 -7.55 -13.08
CA ILE A 109 -5.55 -6.34 -12.26
C ILE A 109 -6.86 -6.38 -11.48
N VAL A 110 -6.77 -6.22 -10.16
CA VAL A 110 -7.95 -6.09 -9.30
C VAL A 110 -7.88 -4.75 -8.57
N ILE A 111 -8.95 -3.97 -8.65
CA ILE A 111 -9.14 -2.76 -7.85
C ILE A 111 -10.45 -2.87 -7.08
N SER A 112 -10.39 -2.61 -5.77
CA SER A 112 -11.58 -2.37 -4.96
C SER A 112 -11.47 -0.97 -4.40
N THR A 113 -12.49 -0.15 -4.61
CA THR A 113 -12.53 1.24 -4.14
C THR A 113 -13.86 1.58 -3.52
N GLN A 114 -13.81 2.21 -2.37
CA GLN A 114 -14.98 2.74 -1.68
C GLN A 114 -15.54 3.92 -2.48
N HIS A 115 -16.87 4.03 -2.52
CA HIS A 115 -17.57 5.03 -3.32
C HIS A 115 -18.87 5.50 -2.66
N ASP A 116 -19.45 6.58 -3.16
CA ASP A 116 -20.75 7.07 -2.76
C ASP A 116 -21.87 6.08 -3.13
N PRO A 117 -22.98 6.05 -2.34
CA PRO A 117 -24.04 5.06 -2.53
C PRO A 117 -24.79 5.19 -3.87
N ASP A 118 -24.79 6.38 -4.45
CA ASP A 118 -25.64 6.71 -5.60
C ASP A 118 -24.96 6.54 -6.96
N ILE A 119 -23.67 6.13 -6.97
CA ILE A 119 -22.94 5.91 -8.22
C ILE A 119 -23.35 4.60 -8.89
N ASP A 120 -23.58 4.66 -10.19
CA ASP A 120 -23.76 3.48 -11.03
C ASP A 120 -22.46 2.66 -11.12
N MET A 121 -22.54 1.35 -10.91
CA MET A 121 -21.36 0.49 -10.86
C MET A 121 -20.67 0.34 -12.21
N GLU A 122 -21.40 0.37 -13.30
CA GLU A 122 -20.79 0.31 -14.65
C GLU A 122 -20.07 1.62 -14.98
N HIS A 123 -20.62 2.75 -14.54
CA HIS A 123 -19.98 4.04 -14.64
C HIS A 123 -18.67 4.08 -13.85
N LEU A 124 -18.72 3.67 -12.58
CA LEU A 124 -17.53 3.55 -11.71
C LEU A 124 -16.45 2.68 -12.33
N ARG A 125 -16.82 1.51 -12.89
CA ARG A 125 -15.86 0.59 -13.51
C ARG A 125 -15.15 1.23 -14.70
N ARG A 126 -15.89 1.88 -15.59
CA ARG A 126 -15.31 2.60 -16.74
C ARG A 126 -14.36 3.70 -16.27
N ASP A 127 -14.78 4.52 -15.35
CA ASP A 127 -13.98 5.63 -14.83
C ASP A 127 -12.68 5.16 -14.18
N VAL A 128 -12.71 4.11 -13.38
CA VAL A 128 -11.52 3.54 -12.76
C VAL A 128 -10.58 2.96 -13.82
N ILE A 129 -11.09 2.28 -14.83
CA ILE A 129 -10.26 1.78 -15.93
C ILE A 129 -9.57 2.94 -16.66
N GLU A 130 -10.32 3.96 -17.06
CA GLU A 130 -9.81 5.07 -17.88
C GLU A 130 -8.89 6.01 -17.09
N ASN A 131 -9.23 6.33 -15.83
CA ASN A 131 -8.56 7.39 -15.09
C ASN A 131 -7.53 6.88 -14.08
N VAL A 132 -7.57 5.58 -13.74
CA VAL A 132 -6.67 4.97 -12.75
C VAL A 132 -5.79 3.91 -13.37
N ILE A 133 -6.37 2.91 -14.05
CA ILE A 133 -5.60 1.77 -14.56
C ILE A 133 -4.78 2.17 -15.78
N ARG A 134 -5.39 2.69 -16.83
CA ARG A 134 -4.70 3.04 -18.08
C ARG A 134 -3.54 4.02 -17.91
N PRO A 135 -3.63 5.07 -17.07
CA PRO A 135 -2.51 5.99 -16.88
C PRO A 135 -1.33 5.42 -16.10
N VAL A 136 -1.51 4.30 -15.41
CA VAL A 136 -0.50 3.71 -14.52
C VAL A 136 0.16 2.48 -15.13
N ILE A 137 -0.64 1.66 -15.79
CA ILE A 137 -0.20 0.36 -16.32
C ILE A 137 0.46 0.56 -17.69
N PRO A 138 1.70 0.09 -17.90
CA PRO A 138 2.35 0.13 -19.20
C PRO A 138 1.54 -0.65 -20.25
N ALA A 139 1.21 0.02 -21.36
CA ALA A 139 0.36 -0.56 -22.39
C ALA A 139 0.98 -1.80 -23.06
N GLU A 140 2.31 -1.86 -23.12
CA GLU A 140 3.06 -2.98 -23.67
C GLU A 140 2.97 -4.27 -22.86
N LEU A 141 2.55 -4.17 -21.59
CA LEU A 141 2.34 -5.32 -20.71
C LEU A 141 0.89 -5.80 -20.68
N VAL A 142 0.00 -5.15 -21.41
CA VAL A 142 -1.45 -5.47 -21.46
C VAL A 142 -1.80 -6.06 -22.81
N ASP A 143 -2.53 -7.16 -22.82
CA ASP A 143 -3.01 -7.83 -24.01
C ASP A 143 -4.51 -8.16 -23.92
N ALA A 144 -5.03 -8.89 -24.92
CA ALA A 144 -6.43 -9.28 -24.97
C ALA A 144 -6.86 -10.28 -23.89
N GLU A 145 -5.90 -10.96 -23.27
CA GLU A 145 -6.13 -11.94 -22.21
C GLU A 145 -6.01 -11.32 -20.81
N THR A 146 -5.52 -10.09 -20.70
CA THR A 146 -5.41 -9.37 -19.41
C THR A 146 -6.80 -9.16 -18.81
N ARG A 147 -6.99 -9.67 -17.61
CA ARG A 147 -8.26 -9.59 -16.88
C ARG A 147 -8.26 -8.36 -15.95
N ILE A 148 -9.28 -7.55 -16.05
CA ILE A 148 -9.45 -6.35 -15.21
C ILE A 148 -10.74 -6.48 -14.40
N PHE A 149 -10.60 -6.43 -13.09
CA PHE A 149 -11.72 -6.48 -12.14
C PHE A 149 -11.77 -5.20 -11.31
N VAL A 150 -12.88 -4.49 -11.39
CA VAL A 150 -13.14 -3.31 -10.54
C VAL A 150 -14.37 -3.59 -9.69
N ASN A 151 -14.21 -3.52 -8.38
CA ASN A 151 -15.23 -3.88 -7.39
C ASN A 151 -15.92 -5.22 -7.73
N PRO A 152 -15.16 -6.33 -7.83
CA PRO A 152 -15.73 -7.61 -8.28
C PRO A 152 -16.82 -8.16 -7.35
N THR A 153 -16.80 -7.80 -6.07
CA THR A 153 -17.82 -8.17 -5.09
C THR A 153 -19.05 -7.26 -5.14
N GLY A 154 -19.04 -6.22 -5.98
CA GLY A 154 -20.11 -5.26 -6.14
C GLY A 154 -19.93 -4.00 -5.32
N ARG A 155 -21.00 -3.56 -4.64
CA ARG A 155 -21.07 -2.30 -3.91
C ARG A 155 -20.08 -2.23 -2.74
N PHE A 156 -19.32 -1.11 -2.64
CA PHE A 156 -18.37 -0.85 -1.56
C PHE A 156 -18.58 0.58 -1.00
N VAL A 157 -19.62 0.76 -0.21
CA VAL A 157 -19.99 2.06 0.38
C VAL A 157 -19.49 2.19 1.81
N ILE A 158 -19.59 1.13 2.61
CA ILE A 158 -19.05 1.10 3.97
C ILE A 158 -17.61 0.62 3.92
N GLY A 159 -16.68 1.44 4.39
CA GLY A 159 -15.26 1.14 4.40
C GLY A 159 -14.53 1.82 5.55
N GLY A 160 -13.20 1.68 5.57
CA GLY A 160 -12.35 2.13 6.66
C GLY A 160 -12.67 1.41 7.97
N PRO A 161 -12.40 2.02 9.13
CA PRO A 161 -12.55 1.37 10.45
C PRO A 161 -13.97 0.90 10.78
N GLN A 162 -14.99 1.49 10.13
CA GLN A 162 -16.38 1.06 10.29
C GLN A 162 -16.65 -0.28 9.58
N GLY A 163 -16.01 -0.51 8.44
CA GLY A 163 -16.13 -1.75 7.68
C GLY A 163 -15.23 -2.85 8.22
N ASP A 164 -13.96 -2.50 8.42
CA ASP A 164 -12.92 -3.43 8.86
C ASP A 164 -11.81 -2.67 9.58
N SER A 165 -11.60 -2.95 10.85
CA SER A 165 -10.50 -2.34 11.62
C SER A 165 -9.22 -3.15 11.49
N GLY A 166 -8.13 -2.43 11.25
CA GLY A 166 -6.80 -3.02 11.12
C GLY A 166 -5.95 -2.88 12.37
N LEU A 167 -4.86 -3.62 12.40
CA LEU A 167 -3.82 -3.51 13.41
C LEU A 167 -2.48 -3.20 12.73
N THR A 168 -1.61 -2.50 13.44
CA THR A 168 -0.21 -2.28 13.02
C THR A 168 0.51 -3.63 12.83
N GLY A 169 1.32 -3.74 11.79
CA GLY A 169 2.07 -4.96 11.48
C GLY A 169 1.26 -6.09 10.82
N ARG A 170 0.04 -5.82 10.35
CA ARG A 170 -0.82 -6.80 9.65
C ARG A 170 -0.81 -6.67 8.13
N LYS A 171 0.05 -5.82 7.56
CA LYS A 171 0.24 -5.61 6.12
C LYS A 171 1.71 -5.73 5.70
N ILE A 172 2.43 -6.66 6.32
CA ILE A 172 3.89 -6.83 6.15
C ILE A 172 4.33 -7.10 4.70
N ILE A 173 3.50 -7.73 3.89
CA ILE A 173 3.80 -7.98 2.47
C ILE A 173 3.62 -6.71 1.62
N VAL A 174 2.62 -5.90 1.94
CA VAL A 174 2.41 -4.57 1.31
C VAL A 174 3.52 -3.61 1.69
N ASP A 175 3.98 -3.68 2.94
CA ASP A 175 5.02 -2.79 3.50
C ASP A 175 6.43 -3.16 3.02
N THR A 176 6.60 -4.30 2.38
CA THR A 176 7.89 -4.83 1.93
C THR A 176 7.93 -5.03 0.41
N TYR A 177 8.13 -6.25 -0.06
CA TYR A 177 8.44 -6.53 -1.47
C TYR A 177 7.37 -7.34 -2.21
N GLY A 178 6.12 -7.34 -1.71
CA GLY A 178 5.00 -8.02 -2.37
C GLY A 178 5.10 -9.55 -2.38
N GLY A 179 5.88 -10.13 -1.47
CA GLY A 179 6.11 -11.58 -1.40
C GLY A 179 7.24 -12.11 -2.30
N VAL A 180 7.85 -11.25 -3.12
CA VAL A 180 9.00 -11.64 -3.97
C VAL A 180 10.27 -11.76 -3.12
N GLY A 181 10.54 -10.76 -2.29
CA GLY A 181 11.64 -10.78 -1.31
C GLY A 181 11.16 -11.27 0.06
N ARG A 182 12.09 -11.78 0.85
CA ARG A 182 11.81 -12.20 2.24
C ARG A 182 11.59 -10.99 3.15
N HIS A 183 10.93 -11.22 4.23
CA HIS A 183 10.63 -10.21 5.27
C HIS A 183 10.66 -10.82 6.66
#